data_fbfe65bb913ceacfcd43cff5717131bf
#
_entry.id   fbfe65bb913ceacfcd43cff5717131bf
#
_cell.length_a   1.000
_cell.length_b   1.000
_cell.length_c   1.000
_cell.angle_alpha   90.00
_cell.angle_beta   90.00
_cell.angle_gamma   90.00
#
_symmetry.space_group_name_H-M   'P 1'
#
loop_
_entity.id
_entity.type
_entity.pdbx_description
1 polymer ?
#
loop_
_entity_poly.entity_id
_entity_poly.type
_entity_poly.pdbx_seq_one_letter_code
_entity_poly.pdbx_strand_id
1 'polypeptide(L)'
;MSNLREECGVFGVFSGETNDVASTTYYGLFALQHRGQESCGIVVNDDGVFTDYKDTGLVNDVFTPNIIDRLGEGNIAIGHVRYGTTGSSERSNAQPIVVNHIKGKMALAHNGNLINSGELRRELELEGSIFHTTSDTEVISYIITKERLSAPSIEQAVNHAVDRIKGAYSLVIMSPSKLIAVRDENGFRPLCYGITKDGRYIVASESCALDAVGAEFIRDIKPGEIVVFDKNGVRSIEDHCGKAPGALCVFEYIYFARPDSVIDGCSVHSARLRAGAFLALEHPVQADVVIGVPDSGLDAALGYSKQSGIPYEIGFIKNKYIGRTFIAPGQKSREDKVKIKLNPIAEVVKGKRVVMIDDSIVRGTTSARIVKLLREAGAKEIHMRVCLLYTSDA
;
A
#
# COMPACT_ATOMS: atom_id res chain seq x y z
N MET A 1 1.16 -16.01 15.80
CA MET A 1 1.61 -14.60 15.86
C MET A 1 1.78 -14.11 14.44
N SER A 2 0.97 -13.13 14.03
CA SER A 2 0.95 -12.62 12.67
C SER A 2 2.19 -11.75 12.42
N ASN A 3 3.03 -12.16 11.50
CA ASN A 3 4.05 -11.27 10.95
C ASN A 3 3.33 -10.08 10.30
N LEU A 4 3.52 -8.87 10.78
CA LEU A 4 3.10 -7.64 10.10
C LEU A 4 3.81 -7.58 8.74
N ARG A 5 3.07 -7.77 7.65
CA ARG A 5 3.60 -7.88 6.29
C ARG A 5 2.61 -7.34 5.26
N GLU A 6 2.02 -6.15 5.48
CA GLU A 6 0.96 -5.71 4.58
C GLU A 6 1.21 -4.35 3.98
N GLU A 7 1.46 -4.33 2.68
CA GLU A 7 1.71 -3.14 1.89
C GLU A 7 0.96 -3.22 0.56
N CYS A 8 -0.31 -3.57 0.53
CA CYS A 8 -1.08 -3.55 -0.71
C CYS A 8 -1.44 -2.12 -1.11
N GLY A 9 -1.72 -1.90 -2.40
CA GLY A 9 -2.27 -0.67 -2.92
C GLY A 9 -3.57 -0.93 -3.68
N VAL A 10 -4.60 -0.12 -3.42
CA VAL A 10 -5.88 -0.15 -4.13
C VAL A 10 -6.06 1.13 -4.92
N PHE A 11 -6.72 1.00 -6.06
CA PHE A 11 -7.05 2.11 -6.96
C PHE A 11 -8.43 1.91 -7.56
N GLY A 12 -9.17 2.99 -7.79
CA GLY A 12 -10.47 2.94 -8.44
C GLY A 12 -10.75 4.20 -9.25
N VAL A 13 -11.44 4.04 -10.38
CA VAL A 13 -11.88 5.11 -11.26
C VAL A 13 -13.38 4.98 -11.46
N PHE A 14 -14.11 6.09 -11.29
CA PHE A 14 -15.51 6.23 -11.69
C PHE A 14 -15.62 7.36 -12.71
N SER A 15 -16.10 7.02 -13.89
CA SER A 15 -16.43 7.97 -14.95
C SER A 15 -17.96 7.94 -15.19
N GLY A 16 -18.56 9.10 -15.36
CA GLY A 16 -19.99 9.17 -15.72
C GLY A 16 -20.30 8.62 -17.12
N GLU A 17 -19.28 8.51 -17.97
CA GLU A 17 -19.34 8.05 -19.35
C GLU A 17 -18.24 7.05 -19.64
N THR A 18 -18.35 6.30 -20.74
CA THR A 18 -17.29 5.38 -21.20
C THR A 18 -16.02 6.17 -21.53
N ASN A 19 -14.89 5.73 -20.99
CA ASN A 19 -13.60 6.40 -21.05
C ASN A 19 -12.46 5.39 -20.93
N ASP A 20 -11.22 5.81 -21.18
CA ASP A 20 -10.02 4.98 -20.95
C ASP A 20 -9.70 4.86 -19.44
N VAL A 21 -10.56 4.11 -18.75
CA VAL A 21 -10.38 3.82 -17.31
C VAL A 21 -9.31 2.75 -17.09
N ALA A 22 -9.01 1.91 -18.09
CA ALA A 22 -7.96 0.89 -18.02
C ALA A 22 -6.59 1.53 -17.90
N SER A 23 -6.22 2.43 -18.82
CA SER A 23 -4.92 3.15 -18.76
C SER A 23 -4.84 4.03 -17.52
N THR A 24 -5.93 4.70 -17.13
CA THR A 24 -5.95 5.50 -15.90
C THR A 24 -5.63 4.63 -14.67
N THR A 25 -6.23 3.43 -14.59
CA THR A 25 -5.96 2.47 -13.50
C THR A 25 -4.53 1.96 -13.56
N TYR A 26 -4.01 1.64 -14.75
CA TYR A 26 -2.61 1.24 -14.93
C TYR A 26 -1.63 2.27 -14.36
N TYR A 27 -1.79 3.57 -14.69
CA TYR A 27 -0.91 4.62 -14.18
C TYR A 27 -1.04 4.80 -12.66
N GLY A 28 -2.26 4.72 -12.13
CA GLY A 28 -2.50 4.74 -10.70
C GLY A 28 -1.81 3.59 -9.96
N LEU A 29 -1.91 2.36 -10.48
CA LEU A 29 -1.23 1.19 -9.92
C LEU A 29 0.29 1.29 -10.05
N PHE A 30 0.80 1.84 -11.15
CA PHE A 30 2.22 2.08 -11.33
C PHE A 30 2.76 3.07 -10.29
N ALA A 31 2.00 4.11 -9.97
CA ALA A 31 2.35 5.05 -8.89
C ALA A 31 2.34 4.38 -7.51
N LEU A 32 1.52 3.33 -7.31
CA LEU A 32 1.43 2.54 -6.08
C LEU A 32 2.34 1.31 -6.07
N GLN A 33 3.20 1.10 -7.07
CA GLN A 33 4.04 -0.10 -7.20
C GLN A 33 4.94 -0.36 -5.98
N HIS A 34 5.33 0.68 -5.26
CA HIS A 34 6.13 0.56 -4.03
C HIS A 34 5.39 -0.19 -2.92
N ARG A 35 4.05 -0.22 -2.93
CA ARG A 35 3.20 -0.91 -1.97
C ARG A 35 3.06 -2.41 -2.26
N GLY A 36 3.15 -2.84 -3.53
CA GLY A 36 3.00 -4.24 -3.90
C GLY A 36 3.78 -4.61 -5.15
N GLN A 37 4.57 -5.69 -5.08
CA GLN A 37 5.47 -6.13 -6.17
C GLN A 37 5.32 -7.61 -6.51
N GLU A 38 4.35 -8.31 -5.91
CA GLU A 38 4.15 -9.75 -6.09
C GLU A 38 3.17 -10.06 -7.20
N SER A 39 2.05 -9.38 -7.21
CA SER A 39 1.02 -9.51 -8.24
C SER A 39 0.24 -8.21 -8.39
N CYS A 40 -0.41 -8.05 -9.51
CA CYS A 40 -1.31 -6.93 -9.78
C CYS A 40 -2.48 -7.37 -10.65
N GLY A 41 -3.55 -6.57 -10.64
CA GLY A 41 -4.74 -6.85 -11.42
C GLY A 41 -5.57 -5.59 -11.65
N ILE A 42 -6.31 -5.59 -12.76
CA ILE A 42 -7.28 -4.57 -13.15
C ILE A 42 -8.58 -5.25 -13.58
N VAL A 43 -9.70 -4.69 -13.15
CA VAL A 43 -11.03 -5.04 -13.63
C VAL A 43 -11.67 -3.77 -14.19
N VAL A 44 -12.15 -3.83 -15.41
CA VAL A 44 -12.89 -2.76 -16.10
C VAL A 44 -14.35 -3.17 -16.22
N ASN A 45 -15.24 -2.24 -15.97
CA ASN A 45 -16.67 -2.38 -16.21
C ASN A 45 -17.09 -1.44 -17.34
N ASP A 46 -17.72 -2.00 -18.35
CA ASP A 46 -18.42 -1.28 -19.40
C ASP A 46 -19.92 -1.64 -19.31
N ASP A 47 -20.71 -0.76 -18.69
CA ASP A 47 -22.15 -0.91 -18.48
C ASP A 47 -22.61 -2.31 -18.03
N GLY A 48 -21.87 -2.90 -17.07
CA GLY A 48 -22.19 -4.22 -16.50
C GLY A 48 -21.42 -5.39 -17.12
N VAL A 49 -20.66 -5.15 -18.17
CA VAL A 49 -19.71 -6.14 -18.73
C VAL A 49 -18.36 -5.96 -18.05
N PHE A 50 -17.94 -6.96 -17.27
CA PHE A 50 -16.65 -6.94 -16.59
C PHE A 50 -15.60 -7.65 -17.42
N THR A 51 -14.52 -6.96 -17.70
CA THR A 51 -13.29 -7.50 -18.29
C THR A 51 -12.17 -7.40 -17.26
N ASP A 52 -11.48 -8.50 -17.00
CA ASP A 52 -10.41 -8.51 -16.01
C ASP A 52 -9.11 -9.12 -16.54
N TYR A 53 -8.01 -8.68 -15.99
CA TYR A 53 -6.73 -9.32 -16.11
C TYR A 53 -5.91 -9.15 -14.83
N LYS A 54 -5.29 -10.21 -14.37
CA LYS A 54 -4.39 -10.22 -13.21
C LYS A 54 -3.35 -11.30 -13.33
N ASP A 55 -2.15 -10.99 -12.86
CA ASP A 55 -1.05 -11.95 -12.85
C ASP A 55 -0.01 -11.63 -11.78
N THR A 56 0.94 -12.54 -11.58
CA THR A 56 2.12 -12.32 -10.74
C THR A 56 3.15 -11.49 -11.49
N GLY A 57 3.75 -10.50 -10.83
CA GLY A 57 4.75 -9.60 -11.40
C GLY A 57 4.48 -8.14 -11.11
N LEU A 58 5.34 -7.29 -11.67
CA LEU A 58 5.19 -5.83 -11.58
C LEU A 58 4.13 -5.33 -12.58
N VAL A 59 3.59 -4.16 -12.32
CA VAL A 59 2.53 -3.55 -13.14
C VAL A 59 2.95 -3.44 -14.62
N ASN A 60 4.18 -2.99 -14.88
CA ASN A 60 4.71 -2.85 -16.24
C ASN A 60 5.01 -4.20 -16.92
N ASP A 61 5.26 -5.26 -16.15
CA ASP A 61 5.54 -6.59 -16.70
C ASP A 61 4.23 -7.34 -17.02
N VAL A 62 3.21 -7.13 -16.21
CA VAL A 62 1.89 -7.76 -16.33
C VAL A 62 1.02 -7.07 -17.39
N PHE A 63 0.97 -5.73 -17.37
CA PHE A 63 0.11 -4.95 -18.26
C PHE A 63 0.87 -4.44 -19.49
N THR A 64 1.02 -5.29 -20.48
CA THR A 64 1.51 -4.89 -21.79
C THR A 64 0.45 -4.06 -22.55
N PRO A 65 0.82 -3.27 -23.58
CA PRO A 65 -0.15 -2.52 -24.39
C PRO A 65 -1.32 -3.39 -24.89
N ASN A 66 -1.04 -4.58 -25.39
CA ASN A 66 -2.08 -5.52 -25.87
C ASN A 66 -3.06 -5.94 -24.74
N ILE A 67 -2.61 -6.01 -23.52
CA ILE A 67 -3.49 -6.37 -22.37
C ILE A 67 -4.36 -5.17 -22.01
N ILE A 68 -3.81 -3.97 -21.99
CA ILE A 68 -4.57 -2.73 -21.77
C ILE A 68 -5.62 -2.56 -22.84
N ASP A 69 -5.26 -2.72 -24.12
CA ASP A 69 -6.20 -2.66 -25.25
C ASP A 69 -7.33 -3.69 -25.10
N ARG A 70 -7.02 -4.91 -24.61
CA ARG A 70 -8.02 -5.96 -24.37
C ARG A 70 -8.93 -5.68 -23.19
N LEU A 71 -8.43 -4.97 -22.14
CA LEU A 71 -9.28 -4.51 -21.03
C LEU A 71 -10.29 -3.49 -21.51
N GLY A 72 -9.92 -2.69 -22.50
CA GLY A 72 -10.79 -1.77 -23.20
C GLY A 72 -11.18 -0.53 -22.41
N GLU A 73 -12.12 0.20 -22.98
CA GLU A 73 -12.76 1.36 -22.33
C GLU A 73 -13.89 0.89 -21.41
N GLY A 74 -14.33 1.77 -20.52
CA GLY A 74 -15.45 1.51 -19.63
C GLY A 74 -15.77 2.73 -18.78
N ASN A 75 -16.76 2.60 -17.92
CA ASN A 75 -17.20 3.67 -17.04
C ASN A 75 -16.69 3.53 -15.59
N ILE A 76 -16.23 2.35 -15.21
CA ILE A 76 -15.63 2.10 -13.88
C ILE A 76 -14.46 1.14 -14.02
N ALA A 77 -13.38 1.36 -13.30
CA ALA A 77 -12.34 0.37 -13.16
C ALA A 77 -11.80 0.33 -11.73
N ILE A 78 -11.35 -0.84 -11.30
CA ILE A 78 -10.61 -1.00 -10.05
C ILE A 78 -9.33 -1.78 -10.28
N GLY A 79 -8.31 -1.46 -9.49
CA GLY A 79 -7.01 -2.09 -9.58
C GLY A 79 -6.40 -2.37 -8.22
N HIS A 80 -5.44 -3.29 -8.21
CA HIS A 80 -4.73 -3.72 -7.02
C HIS A 80 -3.27 -4.04 -7.32
N VAL A 81 -2.38 -3.66 -6.41
CA VAL A 81 -0.99 -4.16 -6.33
C VAL A 81 -0.82 -4.89 -5.00
N ARG A 82 -0.30 -6.12 -5.06
CA ARG A 82 -0.22 -7.02 -3.91
C ARG A 82 1.19 -7.17 -3.39
N TYR A 83 1.31 -7.13 -2.08
CA TYR A 83 2.43 -7.68 -1.33
C TYR A 83 1.92 -8.89 -0.54
N GLY A 84 2.55 -10.07 -0.70
CA GLY A 84 2.03 -11.31 -0.13
C GLY A 84 2.12 -11.38 1.39
N THR A 85 0.96 -11.39 2.04
CA THR A 85 0.81 -11.34 3.49
C THR A 85 -0.03 -12.47 4.02
N THR A 86 -1.27 -12.56 3.59
CA THR A 86 -2.19 -13.65 3.90
C THR A 86 -2.43 -14.47 2.64
N GLY A 87 -2.24 -15.79 2.74
CA GLY A 87 -2.36 -16.72 1.62
C GLY A 87 -1.05 -16.98 0.88
N SER A 88 -1.10 -17.92 -0.07
CA SER A 88 0.04 -18.26 -0.92
C SER A 88 0.32 -17.17 -1.96
N SER A 89 1.58 -17.11 -2.45
CA SER A 89 1.98 -16.22 -3.55
C SER A 89 1.49 -16.70 -4.93
N GLU A 90 0.37 -17.39 -4.96
CA GLU A 90 -0.22 -17.92 -6.18
C GLU A 90 -1.07 -16.87 -6.91
N ARG A 91 -1.15 -17.02 -8.21
CA ARG A 91 -2.00 -16.18 -9.07
C ARG A 91 -3.47 -16.14 -8.63
N SER A 92 -3.96 -17.22 -8.02
CA SER A 92 -5.32 -17.33 -7.47
C SER A 92 -5.61 -16.23 -6.42
N ASN A 93 -4.61 -15.83 -5.64
CA ASN A 93 -4.70 -14.77 -4.63
C ASN A 93 -4.50 -13.36 -5.18
N ALA A 94 -4.21 -13.21 -6.48
CA ALA A 94 -4.13 -11.88 -7.10
C ALA A 94 -5.51 -11.21 -7.12
N GLN A 95 -5.54 -9.93 -6.81
CA GLN A 95 -6.74 -9.11 -6.77
C GLN A 95 -6.77 -8.15 -7.98
N PRO A 96 -7.96 -7.59 -8.33
CA PRO A 96 -9.26 -7.71 -7.66
C PRO A 96 -9.89 -9.11 -7.78
N ILE A 97 -10.77 -9.44 -6.82
CA ILE A 97 -11.62 -10.64 -6.88
C ILE A 97 -12.94 -10.27 -7.57
N VAL A 98 -13.30 -11.02 -8.62
CA VAL A 98 -14.56 -10.83 -9.34
C VAL A 98 -15.54 -11.93 -8.90
N VAL A 99 -16.75 -11.53 -8.55
CA VAL A 99 -17.81 -12.41 -8.08
C VAL A 99 -19.07 -12.22 -8.93
N ASN A 100 -19.65 -13.33 -9.37
CA ASN A 100 -20.97 -13.37 -9.99
C ASN A 100 -21.99 -13.93 -8.99
N HIS A 101 -23.03 -13.19 -8.72
CA HIS A 101 -24.10 -13.64 -7.84
C HIS A 101 -25.48 -13.23 -8.39
N ILE A 102 -26.54 -13.75 -7.78
CA ILE A 102 -27.92 -13.59 -8.28
C ILE A 102 -28.38 -12.12 -8.45
N LYS A 103 -27.77 -11.18 -7.73
CA LYS A 103 -28.07 -9.75 -7.82
C LYS A 103 -27.13 -8.98 -8.78
N GLY A 104 -26.26 -9.67 -9.52
CA GLY A 104 -25.33 -9.10 -10.48
C GLY A 104 -23.87 -9.40 -10.19
N LYS A 105 -22.98 -8.69 -10.88
CA LYS A 105 -21.52 -8.81 -10.71
C LYS A 105 -21.00 -7.83 -9.68
N MET A 106 -19.90 -8.20 -9.03
CA MET A 106 -19.13 -7.34 -8.13
C MET A 106 -17.64 -7.64 -8.31
N ALA A 107 -16.81 -6.62 -8.20
CA ALA A 107 -15.36 -6.79 -8.06
C ALA A 107 -14.87 -6.07 -6.81
N LEU A 108 -13.86 -6.62 -6.14
CA LEU A 108 -13.35 -6.14 -4.86
C LEU A 108 -11.82 -6.13 -4.85
N ALA A 109 -11.22 -5.00 -4.46
CA ALA A 109 -9.82 -4.84 -4.11
C ALA A 109 -9.69 -4.46 -2.63
N HIS A 110 -8.73 -5.07 -1.93
CA HIS A 110 -8.54 -4.96 -0.48
C HIS A 110 -7.08 -4.67 -0.14
N ASN A 111 -6.84 -3.61 0.63
CA ASN A 111 -5.60 -3.34 1.32
C ASN A 111 -5.83 -3.49 2.81
N GLY A 112 -5.26 -4.51 3.42
CA GLY A 112 -5.37 -4.78 4.84
C GLY A 112 -5.43 -6.26 5.18
N ASN A 113 -5.82 -6.57 6.43
CA ASN A 113 -5.95 -7.93 6.92
C ASN A 113 -7.02 -8.04 7.99
N LEU A 114 -7.91 -9.01 7.84
CA LEU A 114 -8.92 -9.31 8.83
C LEU A 114 -8.36 -10.21 9.94
N ILE A 115 -8.62 -9.84 11.18
CA ILE A 115 -8.25 -10.65 12.35
C ILE A 115 -9.22 -11.81 12.61
N ASN A 116 -10.44 -11.72 12.08
CA ASN A 116 -11.47 -12.76 12.21
C ASN A 116 -11.75 -13.53 10.90
N SER A 117 -10.89 -13.42 9.89
CA SER A 117 -11.07 -14.08 8.59
C SER A 117 -11.22 -15.59 8.69
N GLY A 118 -10.44 -16.23 9.58
CA GLY A 118 -10.49 -17.69 9.77
C GLY A 118 -11.82 -18.17 10.39
N GLU A 119 -12.39 -17.41 11.32
CA GLU A 119 -13.69 -17.69 11.93
C GLU A 119 -14.82 -17.53 10.89
N LEU A 120 -14.84 -16.41 10.19
CA LEU A 120 -15.84 -16.13 9.16
C LEU A 120 -15.75 -17.13 8.01
N ARG A 121 -14.54 -17.52 7.59
CA ARG A 121 -14.34 -18.54 6.57
C ARG A 121 -14.95 -19.87 6.97
N ARG A 122 -14.68 -20.32 8.20
CA ARG A 122 -15.22 -21.58 8.70
C ARG A 122 -16.75 -21.55 8.79
N GLU A 123 -17.34 -20.44 9.23
CA GLU A 123 -18.79 -20.24 9.23
C GLU A 123 -19.37 -20.43 7.82
N LEU A 124 -18.79 -19.73 6.83
CA LEU A 124 -19.22 -19.78 5.44
C LEU A 124 -19.03 -21.18 4.81
N GLU A 125 -17.93 -21.89 5.09
CA GLU A 125 -17.69 -23.25 4.62
C GLU A 125 -18.72 -24.23 5.20
N LEU A 126 -19.11 -24.09 6.46
CA LEU A 126 -20.17 -24.90 7.09
C LEU A 126 -21.55 -24.64 6.47
N GLU A 127 -21.78 -23.46 5.91
CA GLU A 127 -22.99 -23.11 5.17
C GLU A 127 -22.93 -23.52 3.68
N GLY A 128 -21.82 -24.14 3.24
CA GLY A 128 -21.65 -24.68 1.89
C GLY A 128 -20.93 -23.74 0.93
N SER A 129 -20.31 -22.66 1.38
CA SER A 129 -19.49 -21.80 0.51
C SER A 129 -18.20 -22.52 0.10
N ILE A 130 -17.85 -22.41 -1.18
CA ILE A 130 -16.64 -23.00 -1.76
C ILE A 130 -15.64 -21.91 -2.06
N PHE A 131 -14.48 -21.97 -1.41
CA PHE A 131 -13.40 -21.00 -1.58
C PHE A 131 -12.41 -21.42 -2.66
N HIS A 132 -11.97 -20.49 -3.48
CA HIS A 132 -11.01 -20.67 -4.56
C HIS A 132 -9.63 -20.09 -4.23
N THR A 133 -9.56 -19.24 -3.20
CA THR A 133 -8.34 -18.57 -2.75
C THR A 133 -8.11 -18.81 -1.26
N THR A 134 -6.92 -18.49 -0.81
CA THR A 134 -6.59 -18.46 0.62
C THR A 134 -6.65 -17.05 1.22
N SER A 135 -7.08 -16.07 0.40
CA SER A 135 -7.17 -14.65 0.79
C SER A 135 -8.39 -14.37 1.67
N ASP A 136 -8.24 -13.50 2.64
CA ASP A 136 -9.34 -12.92 3.42
C ASP A 136 -10.27 -12.02 2.58
N THR A 137 -9.77 -11.49 1.47
CA THR A 137 -10.57 -10.72 0.49
C THR A 137 -11.73 -11.54 -0.06
N GLU A 138 -11.54 -12.85 -0.28
CA GLU A 138 -12.63 -13.73 -0.72
C GLU A 138 -13.68 -13.90 0.38
N VAL A 139 -13.27 -13.95 1.65
CA VAL A 139 -14.19 -13.96 2.79
C VAL A 139 -15.05 -12.69 2.80
N ILE A 140 -14.43 -11.51 2.61
CA ILE A 140 -15.16 -10.24 2.52
C ILE A 140 -16.19 -10.29 1.39
N SER A 141 -15.81 -10.82 0.23
CA SER A 141 -16.71 -10.91 -0.92
C SER A 141 -17.93 -11.78 -0.64
N TYR A 142 -17.76 -12.90 0.05
CA TYR A 142 -18.87 -13.79 0.47
C TYR A 142 -19.80 -13.10 1.49
N ILE A 143 -19.24 -12.39 2.47
CA ILE A 143 -20.06 -11.66 3.45
C ILE A 143 -20.90 -10.59 2.74
N ILE A 144 -20.31 -9.78 1.88
CA ILE A 144 -21.04 -8.75 1.12
C ILE A 144 -22.13 -9.37 0.24
N THR A 145 -21.84 -10.48 -0.46
CA THR A 145 -22.83 -11.13 -1.33
C THR A 145 -23.96 -11.76 -0.52
N LYS A 146 -23.68 -12.31 0.66
CA LYS A 146 -24.70 -12.84 1.58
C LYS A 146 -25.62 -11.71 2.07
N GLU A 147 -25.07 -10.60 2.54
CA GLU A 147 -25.83 -9.44 2.96
C GLU A 147 -26.65 -8.85 1.81
N ARG A 148 -26.12 -8.89 0.57
CA ARG A 148 -26.82 -8.37 -0.63
C ARG A 148 -28.09 -9.14 -0.97
N LEU A 149 -28.28 -10.37 -0.48
CA LEU A 149 -29.52 -11.12 -0.71
C LEU A 149 -30.74 -10.41 -0.06
N SER A 150 -30.55 -9.83 1.11
CA SER A 150 -31.59 -9.13 1.89
C SER A 150 -31.54 -7.60 1.73
N ALA A 151 -30.35 -7.03 1.56
CA ALA A 151 -30.19 -5.58 1.44
C ALA A 151 -30.75 -5.04 0.10
N PRO A 152 -31.44 -3.87 0.12
CA PRO A 152 -32.03 -3.29 -1.09
C PRO A 152 -30.98 -2.77 -2.09
N SER A 153 -29.78 -2.41 -1.63
CA SER A 153 -28.70 -1.92 -2.48
C SER A 153 -27.34 -2.51 -2.09
N ILE A 154 -26.35 -2.39 -2.97
CA ILE A 154 -25.00 -2.91 -2.71
C ILE A 154 -24.32 -2.13 -1.58
N GLU A 155 -24.48 -0.80 -1.51
CA GLU A 155 -23.90 0.01 -0.45
C GLU A 155 -24.47 -0.32 0.93
N GLN A 156 -25.75 -0.71 1.01
CA GLN A 156 -26.33 -1.19 2.27
C GLN A 156 -25.84 -2.59 2.63
N ALA A 157 -25.63 -3.47 1.64
CA ALA A 157 -24.98 -4.76 1.89
C ALA A 157 -23.55 -4.59 2.40
N VAL A 158 -22.81 -3.64 1.86
CA VAL A 158 -21.46 -3.29 2.33
C VAL A 158 -21.53 -2.73 3.76
N ASN A 159 -22.48 -1.86 4.05
CA ASN A 159 -22.69 -1.29 5.39
C ASN A 159 -22.95 -2.38 6.45
N HIS A 160 -23.80 -3.37 6.15
CA HIS A 160 -24.03 -4.52 7.02
C HIS A 160 -22.81 -5.45 7.13
N ALA A 161 -22.06 -5.62 6.01
CA ALA A 161 -20.86 -6.46 6.03
C ALA A 161 -19.78 -5.90 6.94
N VAL A 162 -19.66 -4.57 7.04
CA VAL A 162 -18.70 -3.88 7.93
C VAL A 162 -18.95 -4.24 9.40
N ASP A 163 -20.18 -4.46 9.84
CA ASP A 163 -20.47 -4.91 11.20
C ASP A 163 -19.89 -6.30 11.53
N ARG A 164 -19.60 -7.11 10.50
CA ARG A 164 -19.12 -8.50 10.67
C ARG A 164 -17.61 -8.65 10.55
N ILE A 165 -16.96 -7.86 9.67
CA ILE A 165 -15.53 -7.95 9.42
C ILE A 165 -14.77 -7.13 10.47
N LYS A 166 -13.65 -7.68 10.99
CA LYS A 166 -12.81 -7.02 11.98
C LYS A 166 -11.35 -7.02 11.54
N GLY A 167 -10.67 -5.92 11.74
CA GLY A 167 -9.26 -5.75 11.41
C GLY A 167 -8.98 -4.51 10.62
N ALA A 168 -7.85 -4.49 9.92
CA ALA A 168 -7.46 -3.39 9.06
C ALA A 168 -7.98 -3.64 7.64
N TYR A 169 -8.71 -2.67 7.07
CA TYR A 169 -9.12 -2.75 5.66
C TYR A 169 -9.38 -1.39 5.03
N SER A 170 -8.86 -1.21 3.84
CA SER A 170 -9.32 -0.22 2.87
C SER A 170 -9.80 -0.99 1.63
N LEU A 171 -11.09 -0.85 1.32
CA LEU A 171 -11.73 -1.60 0.24
C LEU A 171 -12.11 -0.67 -0.90
N VAL A 172 -11.91 -1.14 -2.14
CA VAL A 172 -12.48 -0.53 -3.34
C VAL A 172 -13.33 -1.58 -4.01
N ILE A 173 -14.63 -1.31 -4.09
CA ILE A 173 -15.65 -2.24 -4.56
C ILE A 173 -16.31 -1.65 -5.80
N MET A 174 -16.48 -2.46 -6.82
CA MET A 174 -17.15 -2.10 -8.07
C MET A 174 -18.38 -2.97 -8.29
N SER A 175 -19.50 -2.33 -8.58
CA SER A 175 -20.70 -2.95 -9.15
C SER A 175 -20.92 -2.43 -10.58
N PRO A 176 -21.91 -2.93 -11.34
CA PRO A 176 -22.19 -2.44 -12.68
C PRO A 176 -22.44 -0.93 -12.81
N SER A 177 -22.81 -0.25 -11.72
CA SER A 177 -23.18 1.17 -11.76
C SER A 177 -22.59 2.03 -10.65
N LYS A 178 -21.75 1.46 -9.77
CA LYS A 178 -21.23 2.17 -8.60
C LYS A 178 -19.78 1.75 -8.31
N LEU A 179 -18.99 2.74 -7.92
CA LEU A 179 -17.73 2.55 -7.23
C LEU A 179 -17.95 2.86 -5.74
N ILE A 180 -17.46 2.02 -4.85
CA ILE A 180 -17.63 2.18 -3.40
C ILE A 180 -16.25 2.06 -2.76
N ALA A 181 -15.92 3.03 -1.92
CA ALA A 181 -14.68 3.04 -1.13
C ALA A 181 -15.03 2.93 0.34
N VAL A 182 -14.33 2.06 1.07
CA VAL A 182 -14.59 1.77 2.49
C VAL A 182 -13.28 1.83 3.25
N ARG A 183 -13.27 2.51 4.39
CA ARG A 183 -12.14 2.51 5.32
C ARG A 183 -12.59 1.96 6.68
N ASP A 184 -11.76 1.11 7.30
CA ASP A 184 -12.10 0.52 8.61
C ASP A 184 -12.33 1.57 9.71
N GLU A 185 -13.02 1.19 10.79
CA GLU A 185 -13.45 2.09 11.88
C GLU A 185 -12.27 2.78 12.60
N ASN A 186 -11.09 2.16 12.62
CA ASN A 186 -9.87 2.73 13.20
C ASN A 186 -9.06 3.53 12.18
N GLY A 187 -9.31 3.34 10.86
CA GLY A 187 -8.55 3.96 9.79
C GLY A 187 -7.10 3.47 9.73
N PHE A 188 -6.86 2.18 9.99
CA PHE A 188 -5.51 1.60 10.02
C PHE A 188 -4.74 1.80 8.71
N ARG A 189 -5.45 1.71 7.57
CA ARG A 189 -4.86 1.93 6.25
C ARG A 189 -5.39 3.21 5.63
N PRO A 190 -4.55 3.95 4.89
CA PRO A 190 -4.99 5.17 4.23
C PRO A 190 -5.90 4.86 3.05
N LEU A 191 -6.82 5.77 2.78
CA LEU A 191 -7.64 5.80 1.58
C LEU A 191 -8.09 7.23 1.32
N CYS A 192 -7.92 7.70 0.11
CA CYS A 192 -8.30 9.07 -0.29
C CYS A 192 -9.01 9.05 -1.64
N TYR A 193 -9.62 10.17 -2.00
CA TYR A 193 -10.17 10.37 -3.32
C TYR A 193 -9.97 11.78 -3.85
N GLY A 194 -10.01 11.88 -5.16
CA GLY A 194 -9.87 13.12 -5.90
C GLY A 194 -10.74 13.13 -7.16
N ILE A 195 -10.64 14.21 -7.92
CA ILE A 195 -11.38 14.41 -9.16
C ILE A 195 -10.45 14.92 -10.25
N THR A 196 -10.54 14.35 -11.44
CA THR A 196 -9.81 14.84 -12.61
C THR A 196 -10.53 16.05 -13.23
N LYS A 197 -9.82 16.81 -14.07
CA LYS A 197 -10.39 18.00 -14.74
C LYS A 197 -11.59 17.67 -15.64
N ASP A 198 -11.66 16.45 -16.15
CA ASP A 198 -12.77 15.92 -16.96
C ASP A 198 -13.88 15.27 -16.12
N GLY A 199 -13.84 15.41 -14.79
CA GLY A 199 -14.91 15.02 -13.88
C GLY A 199 -14.91 13.56 -13.42
N ARG A 200 -13.85 12.79 -13.70
CA ARG A 200 -13.73 11.41 -13.19
C ARG A 200 -13.31 11.41 -11.72
N TYR A 201 -13.99 10.62 -10.91
CA TYR A 201 -13.56 10.40 -9.53
C TYR A 201 -12.51 9.30 -9.45
N ILE A 202 -11.47 9.56 -8.68
CA ILE A 202 -10.36 8.63 -8.45
C ILE A 202 -10.29 8.32 -6.97
N VAL A 203 -10.22 7.03 -6.64
CA VAL A 203 -9.97 6.53 -5.27
C VAL A 203 -8.60 5.86 -5.24
N ALA A 204 -7.79 6.13 -4.23
CA ALA A 204 -6.46 5.54 -4.11
C ALA A 204 -6.02 5.35 -2.66
N SER A 205 -5.13 4.40 -2.42
CA SER A 205 -4.46 4.23 -1.13
C SER A 205 -3.62 5.43 -0.73
N GLU A 206 -3.03 6.15 -1.71
CA GLU A 206 -2.17 7.31 -1.45
C GLU A 206 -2.44 8.44 -2.44
N SER A 207 -2.25 9.69 -1.98
CA SER A 207 -2.47 10.89 -2.81
C SER A 207 -1.50 10.98 -4.00
N CYS A 208 -0.29 10.42 -3.90
CA CYS A 208 0.65 10.37 -5.03
C CYS A 208 0.10 9.64 -6.26
N ALA A 209 -0.87 8.74 -6.09
CA ALA A 209 -1.53 8.09 -7.21
C ALA A 209 -2.59 8.98 -7.88
N LEU A 210 -3.18 9.92 -7.13
CA LEU A 210 -4.05 10.97 -7.68
C LEU A 210 -3.23 11.91 -8.56
N ASP A 211 -2.07 12.37 -8.06
CA ASP A 211 -1.15 13.23 -8.79
C ASP A 211 -0.70 12.59 -10.11
N ALA A 212 -0.39 11.28 -10.08
CA ALA A 212 0.07 10.54 -11.24
C ALA A 212 -0.96 10.49 -12.39
N VAL A 213 -2.25 10.57 -12.07
CA VAL A 213 -3.34 10.58 -13.06
C VAL A 213 -3.95 11.97 -13.28
N GLY A 214 -3.34 13.01 -12.70
CA GLY A 214 -3.79 14.41 -12.84
C GLY A 214 -5.12 14.71 -12.13
N ALA A 215 -5.43 13.96 -11.08
CA ALA A 215 -6.60 14.21 -10.25
C ALA A 215 -6.28 15.19 -9.10
N GLU A 216 -7.14 16.18 -8.89
CA GLU A 216 -7.07 17.08 -7.75
C GLU A 216 -7.53 16.32 -6.49
N PHE A 217 -6.71 16.35 -5.43
CA PHE A 217 -7.04 15.75 -4.15
C PHE A 217 -8.23 16.47 -3.50
N ILE A 218 -9.27 15.74 -3.15
CA ILE A 218 -10.42 16.29 -2.42
C ILE A 218 -10.23 16.09 -0.92
N ARG A 219 -10.09 14.85 -0.46
CA ARG A 219 -9.85 14.52 0.94
C ARG A 219 -9.52 13.06 1.16
N ASP A 220 -9.03 12.77 2.35
CA ASP A 220 -8.99 11.41 2.88
C ASP A 220 -10.41 10.93 3.22
N ILE A 221 -10.63 9.61 3.12
CA ILE A 221 -11.85 8.94 3.59
C ILE A 221 -11.71 8.74 5.10
N LYS A 222 -12.72 9.17 5.86
CA LYS A 222 -12.70 9.10 7.33
C LYS A 222 -12.67 7.63 7.80
N PRO A 223 -12.08 7.36 8.98
CA PRO A 223 -12.25 6.07 9.64
C PRO A 223 -13.74 5.71 9.80
N GLY A 224 -14.14 4.51 9.37
CA GLY A 224 -15.51 4.03 9.40
C GLY A 224 -16.41 4.54 8.27
N GLU A 225 -15.88 5.33 7.33
CA GLU A 225 -16.70 5.91 6.26
C GLU A 225 -16.79 4.98 5.05
N ILE A 226 -17.98 4.95 4.44
CA ILE A 226 -18.25 4.34 3.14
C ILE A 226 -18.62 5.47 2.17
N VAL A 227 -17.82 5.66 1.12
CA VAL A 227 -18.07 6.66 0.08
C VAL A 227 -18.55 5.95 -1.18
N VAL A 228 -19.66 6.42 -1.72
CA VAL A 228 -20.32 5.85 -2.91
C VAL A 228 -20.27 6.86 -4.04
N PHE A 229 -19.74 6.45 -5.17
CA PHE A 229 -19.70 7.20 -6.43
C PHE A 229 -20.68 6.55 -7.41
N ASP A 230 -21.63 7.29 -7.89
CA ASP A 230 -22.60 6.86 -8.90
C ASP A 230 -23.03 8.05 -9.79
N LYS A 231 -23.94 7.79 -10.74
CA LYS A 231 -24.44 8.81 -11.67
C LYS A 231 -25.09 10.04 -10.99
N ASN A 232 -25.43 9.95 -9.70
CA ASN A 232 -26.00 11.05 -8.92
C ASN A 232 -24.91 11.84 -8.18
N GLY A 233 -23.63 11.48 -8.36
CA GLY A 233 -22.48 12.11 -7.70
C GLY A 233 -21.91 11.28 -6.55
N VAL A 234 -21.35 11.95 -5.57
CA VAL A 234 -20.67 11.35 -4.41
C VAL A 234 -21.53 11.49 -3.16
N ARG A 235 -21.68 10.42 -2.41
CA ARG A 235 -22.33 10.45 -1.09
C ARG A 235 -21.57 9.58 -0.09
N SER A 236 -21.69 9.93 1.19
CA SER A 236 -21.09 9.22 2.30
C SER A 236 -22.13 8.51 3.15
N ILE A 237 -21.79 7.33 3.68
CA ILE A 237 -22.48 6.64 4.76
C ILE A 237 -21.52 6.65 5.94
N GLU A 238 -21.92 7.28 7.03
CA GLU A 238 -21.07 7.55 8.20
C GLU A 238 -21.50 6.74 9.44
N ASP A 239 -22.29 5.68 9.27
CA ASP A 239 -22.88 4.88 10.35
C ASP A 239 -21.83 4.25 11.29
N HIS A 240 -20.60 4.07 10.79
CA HIS A 240 -19.47 3.50 11.51
C HIS A 240 -18.42 4.53 11.92
N CYS A 241 -18.59 5.81 11.54
CA CYS A 241 -17.64 6.86 11.89
C CYS A 241 -17.70 7.15 13.40
N GLY A 242 -16.51 7.30 14.02
CA GLY A 242 -16.40 7.64 15.44
C GLY A 242 -16.74 6.51 16.42
N LYS A 243 -17.02 5.29 15.95
CA LYS A 243 -17.23 4.12 16.82
C LYS A 243 -15.94 3.62 17.48
N ALA A 244 -14.79 3.83 16.84
CA ALA A 244 -13.48 3.48 17.34
C ALA A 244 -12.53 4.69 17.31
N PRO A 245 -11.50 4.71 18.18
CA PRO A 245 -10.46 5.74 18.09
C PRO A 245 -9.66 5.58 16.79
N GLY A 246 -9.29 6.71 16.18
CA GLY A 246 -8.38 6.70 15.03
C GLY A 246 -7.03 6.08 15.40
N ALA A 247 -6.55 5.13 14.62
CA ALA A 247 -5.33 4.36 14.88
C ALA A 247 -4.57 4.06 13.58
N LEU A 248 -4.31 5.09 12.77
CA LEU A 248 -3.50 4.93 11.57
C LEU A 248 -2.18 4.23 11.90
N CYS A 249 -1.83 3.22 11.12
CA CYS A 249 -0.60 2.48 11.32
C CYS A 249 0.61 3.41 11.10
N VAL A 250 1.44 3.57 12.12
CA VAL A 250 2.62 4.46 12.07
C VAL A 250 3.60 4.07 10.96
N PHE A 251 3.63 2.79 10.56
CA PHE A 251 4.44 2.31 9.43
C PHE A 251 4.09 2.96 8.11
N GLU A 252 2.85 3.46 7.94
CA GLU A 252 2.47 4.22 6.75
C GLU A 252 3.36 5.46 6.60
N TYR A 253 3.59 6.21 7.69
CA TYR A 253 4.49 7.37 7.67
C TYR A 253 5.97 6.97 7.60
N ILE A 254 6.38 5.95 8.33
CA ILE A 254 7.80 5.63 8.48
C ILE A 254 8.36 4.94 7.26
N TYR A 255 7.59 4.01 6.66
CA TYR A 255 8.13 3.13 5.63
C TYR A 255 7.25 2.97 4.37
N PHE A 256 5.92 2.70 4.53
CA PHE A 256 5.10 2.26 3.40
C PHE A 256 4.84 3.36 2.37
N ALA A 257 4.33 4.51 2.82
CA ALA A 257 3.92 5.57 1.92
C ALA A 257 5.11 6.26 1.23
N ARG A 258 4.86 6.79 0.06
CA ARG A 258 5.84 7.64 -0.64
C ARG A 258 5.95 8.99 0.07
N PRO A 259 7.15 9.61 0.09
CA PRO A 259 7.36 10.91 0.76
C PRO A 259 6.48 12.04 0.24
N ASP A 260 6.10 11.97 -1.03
CA ASP A 260 5.24 12.96 -1.71
C ASP A 260 3.75 12.77 -1.40
N SER A 261 3.37 11.73 -0.66
CA SER A 261 1.98 11.51 -0.24
C SER A 261 1.59 12.35 0.98
N VAL A 262 0.30 12.68 1.04
CA VAL A 262 -0.38 13.26 2.20
C VAL A 262 -1.38 12.24 2.72
N ILE A 263 -1.37 11.94 4.01
CA ILE A 263 -2.27 10.99 4.67
C ILE A 263 -2.86 11.66 5.90
N ASP A 264 -4.19 11.65 6.03
CA ASP A 264 -4.93 12.27 7.14
C ASP A 264 -4.44 13.73 7.43
N GLY A 265 -4.22 14.49 6.36
CA GLY A 265 -3.77 15.89 6.40
C GLY A 265 -2.29 16.08 6.77
N CYS A 266 -1.50 15.01 6.90
CA CYS A 266 -0.08 15.10 7.24
C CYS A 266 0.80 14.65 6.06
N SER A 267 1.75 15.50 5.65
CA SER A 267 2.77 15.13 4.66
C SER A 267 3.70 14.06 5.21
N VAL A 268 3.88 12.96 4.48
CA VAL A 268 4.79 11.87 4.84
C VAL A 268 6.23 12.38 4.94
N HIS A 269 6.67 13.21 3.99
CA HIS A 269 7.99 13.88 4.05
C HIS A 269 8.17 14.67 5.35
N SER A 270 7.20 15.52 5.70
CA SER A 270 7.27 16.33 6.91
C SER A 270 7.27 15.48 8.19
N ALA A 271 6.52 14.38 8.21
CA ALA A 271 6.52 13.45 9.33
C ALA A 271 7.89 12.79 9.53
N ARG A 272 8.54 12.32 8.44
CA ARG A 272 9.88 11.74 8.48
C ARG A 272 10.96 12.76 8.88
N LEU A 273 10.88 14.01 8.39
CA LEU A 273 11.77 15.07 8.84
C LEU A 273 11.68 15.29 10.35
N ARG A 274 10.45 15.34 10.89
CA ARG A 274 10.24 15.51 12.34
C ARG A 274 10.76 14.32 13.14
N ALA A 275 10.52 13.10 12.66
CA ALA A 275 11.06 11.89 13.31
C ALA A 275 12.59 11.93 13.42
N GLY A 276 13.28 12.34 12.35
CA GLY A 276 14.73 12.55 12.35
C GLY A 276 15.20 13.65 13.32
N ALA A 277 14.46 14.76 13.39
CA ALA A 277 14.77 15.83 14.34
C ALA A 277 14.65 15.38 15.80
N PHE A 278 13.59 14.61 16.13
CA PHE A 278 13.43 14.05 17.47
C PHE A 278 14.54 13.06 17.81
N LEU A 279 14.96 12.21 16.87
CA LEU A 279 16.12 11.31 17.07
C LEU A 279 17.40 12.06 17.41
N ALA A 280 17.64 13.24 16.82
CA ALA A 280 18.79 14.08 17.14
C ALA A 280 18.72 14.66 18.54
N LEU A 281 17.52 15.02 19.03
CA LEU A 281 17.31 15.53 20.39
C LEU A 281 17.44 14.45 21.45
N GLU A 282 16.84 13.27 21.21
CA GLU A 282 16.83 12.17 22.17
C GLU A 282 18.18 11.45 22.26
N HIS A 283 18.90 11.36 21.13
CA HIS A 283 20.13 10.60 21.00
C HIS A 283 21.25 11.40 20.32
N PRO A 284 21.68 12.52 20.93
CA PRO A 284 22.76 13.34 20.37
C PRO A 284 24.07 12.57 20.33
N VAL A 285 24.89 12.84 19.33
CA VAL A 285 26.21 12.25 19.18
C VAL A 285 27.14 13.21 18.45
N GLN A 286 28.44 13.14 18.74
CA GLN A 286 29.45 13.86 17.98
C GLN A 286 29.89 13.01 16.78
N ALA A 287 29.57 13.48 15.59
CA ALA A 287 29.90 12.82 14.35
C ALA A 287 30.27 13.83 13.25
N ASP A 288 30.82 13.33 12.17
CA ASP A 288 31.35 14.16 11.09
C ASP A 288 30.35 14.26 9.92
N VAL A 289 29.44 13.30 9.80
CA VAL A 289 28.48 13.23 8.71
C VAL A 289 27.22 12.44 9.11
N VAL A 290 26.05 12.88 8.63
CA VAL A 290 24.78 12.14 8.66
C VAL A 290 24.49 11.59 7.28
N ILE A 291 24.12 10.32 7.21
CA ILE A 291 23.70 9.64 5.99
C ILE A 291 22.36 8.92 6.21
N GLY A 292 21.54 8.81 5.17
CA GLY A 292 20.31 8.02 5.20
C GLY A 292 20.44 6.71 4.45
N VAL A 293 19.77 5.66 4.93
CA VAL A 293 19.59 4.42 4.18
C VAL A 293 18.48 4.61 3.16
N PRO A 294 18.74 4.47 1.85
CA PRO A 294 17.71 4.66 0.82
C PRO A 294 16.64 3.54 0.85
N ASP A 295 15.36 3.86 0.63
CA ASP A 295 14.79 5.18 0.28
C ASP A 295 14.18 5.87 1.52
N SER A 296 13.62 5.12 2.46
CA SER A 296 12.80 5.57 3.60
C SER A 296 13.59 6.34 4.68
N GLY A 297 14.88 6.05 4.85
CA GLY A 297 15.74 6.73 5.82
C GLY A 297 16.24 8.12 5.40
N LEU A 298 16.05 8.53 4.13
CA LEU A 298 16.64 9.78 3.62
C LEU A 298 16.04 11.03 4.24
N ASP A 299 14.72 11.12 4.34
CA ASP A 299 14.04 12.29 4.93
C ASP A 299 14.34 12.42 6.42
N ALA A 300 14.36 11.30 7.15
CA ALA A 300 14.71 11.29 8.56
C ALA A 300 16.18 11.72 8.78
N ALA A 301 17.10 11.28 7.91
CA ALA A 301 18.49 11.72 7.96
C ALA A 301 18.64 13.23 7.73
N LEU A 302 17.89 13.78 6.78
CA LEU A 302 17.84 15.21 6.56
C LEU A 302 17.30 15.97 7.80
N GLY A 303 16.25 15.44 8.43
CA GLY A 303 15.69 15.99 9.66
C GLY A 303 16.68 15.94 10.83
N TYR A 304 17.39 14.82 10.99
CA TYR A 304 18.45 14.66 11.98
C TYR A 304 19.58 15.68 11.78
N SER A 305 20.06 15.81 10.53
CA SER A 305 21.10 16.78 10.17
C SER A 305 20.71 18.21 10.49
N LYS A 306 19.51 18.65 10.08
CA LYS A 306 19.00 20.00 10.36
C LYS A 306 18.94 20.30 11.86
N GLN A 307 18.55 19.34 12.68
CA GLN A 307 18.41 19.50 14.12
C GLN A 307 19.76 19.43 14.85
N SER A 308 20.66 18.52 14.46
CA SER A 308 21.95 18.31 15.12
C SER A 308 23.04 19.30 14.66
N GLY A 309 22.89 19.90 13.47
CA GLY A 309 23.91 20.70 12.82
C GLY A 309 25.03 19.89 12.17
N ILE A 310 24.99 18.54 12.22
CA ILE A 310 25.96 17.68 11.55
C ILE A 310 25.63 17.65 10.05
N PRO A 311 26.61 17.83 9.14
CA PRO A 311 26.36 17.85 7.70
C PRO A 311 25.70 16.56 7.18
N TYR A 312 24.70 16.71 6.30
CA TYR A 312 24.10 15.61 5.56
C TYR A 312 24.81 15.38 4.24
N GLU A 313 25.16 14.12 3.95
CA GLU A 313 25.69 13.71 2.65
C GLU A 313 25.01 12.42 2.18
N ILE A 314 25.06 12.16 0.86
CA ILE A 314 24.56 10.91 0.28
C ILE A 314 25.62 9.83 0.53
N GLY A 315 25.44 9.00 1.55
CA GLY A 315 26.38 7.95 1.93
C GLY A 315 26.19 6.63 1.16
N PHE A 316 25.04 6.42 0.53
CA PHE A 316 24.70 5.21 -0.22
C PHE A 316 24.08 5.51 -1.57
N ILE A 317 24.41 4.67 -2.54
CA ILE A 317 23.70 4.60 -3.82
C ILE A 317 22.92 3.29 -3.90
N LYS A 318 21.62 3.41 -4.16
CA LYS A 318 20.74 2.26 -4.45
C LYS A 318 20.71 2.00 -5.95
N ASN A 319 20.98 0.76 -6.35
CA ASN A 319 20.81 0.35 -7.73
C ASN A 319 19.31 0.29 -8.08
N LYS A 320 18.84 1.25 -8.88
CA LYS A 320 17.42 1.39 -9.26
C LYS A 320 16.92 0.29 -10.20
N TYR A 321 17.83 -0.43 -10.86
CA TYR A 321 17.50 -1.50 -11.82
C TYR A 321 17.28 -2.86 -11.15
N ILE A 322 17.51 -2.97 -9.82
CA ILE A 322 17.29 -4.20 -9.06
C ILE A 322 16.01 -4.06 -8.23
N GLY A 323 14.95 -4.72 -8.66
CA GLY A 323 13.69 -4.78 -7.92
C GLY A 323 13.78 -5.58 -6.62
N ARG A 324 12.74 -5.48 -5.76
CA ARG A 324 12.60 -6.28 -4.53
C ARG A 324 12.44 -7.78 -4.82
N THR A 325 11.92 -8.13 -5.99
CA THR A 325 11.58 -9.50 -6.44
C THR A 325 12.76 -10.33 -6.92
N PHE A 326 13.97 -9.78 -6.92
CA PHE A 326 15.15 -10.56 -7.32
C PHE A 326 15.43 -11.67 -6.30
N ILE A 327 14.79 -12.83 -6.47
CA ILE A 327 14.98 -14.05 -5.69
C ILE A 327 16.03 -14.89 -6.41
N ALA A 328 17.29 -14.91 -5.91
CA ALA A 328 18.29 -15.86 -6.38
C ALA A 328 18.29 -17.13 -5.49
N PRO A 329 18.53 -18.31 -6.04
CA PRO A 329 18.62 -19.53 -5.25
C PRO A 329 19.90 -19.57 -4.39
N GLY A 330 19.74 -19.95 -3.10
CA GLY A 330 20.85 -20.23 -2.18
C GLY A 330 21.25 -19.08 -1.24
N GLN A 331 21.86 -19.46 -0.08
CA GLN A 331 22.20 -18.53 1.00
C GLN A 331 23.37 -17.57 0.63
N LYS A 332 24.38 -18.03 -0.11
CA LYS A 332 25.46 -17.18 -0.65
C LYS A 332 24.94 -16.09 -1.59
N SER A 333 23.95 -16.39 -2.40
CA SER A 333 23.35 -15.43 -3.34
C SER A 333 22.57 -14.29 -2.65
N ARG A 334 22.11 -14.49 -1.41
CA ARG A 334 21.48 -13.41 -0.62
C ARG A 334 22.50 -12.39 -0.13
N GLU A 335 23.74 -12.80 0.10
CA GLU A 335 24.83 -11.90 0.52
C GLU A 335 25.32 -11.02 -0.63
N ASP A 336 25.50 -11.56 -1.80
CA ASP A 336 25.90 -10.80 -2.99
C ASP A 336 24.84 -9.81 -3.44
N LYS A 337 23.56 -10.12 -3.23
CA LYS A 337 22.43 -9.26 -3.60
C LYS A 337 22.38 -7.91 -2.90
N VAL A 338 22.74 -7.84 -1.61
CA VAL A 338 22.75 -6.55 -0.91
C VAL A 338 23.92 -5.69 -1.40
N LYS A 339 25.07 -6.28 -1.72
CA LYS A 339 26.19 -5.54 -2.34
C LYS A 339 25.82 -4.95 -3.69
N ILE A 340 25.06 -5.71 -4.50
CA ILE A 340 24.63 -5.24 -5.82
C ILE A 340 23.53 -4.17 -5.69
N LYS A 341 22.71 -4.24 -4.63
CA LYS A 341 21.58 -3.34 -4.43
C LYS A 341 21.93 -2.02 -3.77
N LEU A 342 22.90 -2.02 -2.85
CA LEU A 342 23.27 -0.86 -2.03
C LEU A 342 24.78 -0.75 -1.92
N ASN A 343 25.35 0.34 -2.45
CA ASN A 343 26.79 0.62 -2.37
C ASN A 343 27.07 1.86 -1.54
N PRO A 344 28.00 1.80 -0.56
CA PRO A 344 28.47 2.99 0.13
C PRO A 344 29.38 3.85 -0.77
N ILE A 345 29.29 5.16 -0.61
CA ILE A 345 30.20 6.11 -1.25
C ILE A 345 31.40 6.28 -0.31
N ALA A 346 32.52 5.61 -0.64
CA ALA A 346 33.69 5.57 0.22
C ALA A 346 34.26 6.97 0.55
N GLU A 347 34.25 7.90 -0.40
CA GLU A 347 34.71 9.29 -0.19
C GLU A 347 33.92 10.02 0.91
N VAL A 348 32.63 9.71 1.04
CA VAL A 348 31.75 10.31 2.05
C VAL A 348 32.04 9.76 3.45
N VAL A 349 32.38 8.48 3.58
CA VAL A 349 32.41 7.78 4.89
C VAL A 349 33.82 7.45 5.41
N LYS A 350 34.83 7.40 4.53
CA LYS A 350 36.19 6.97 4.88
C LYS A 350 36.82 7.88 5.92
N GLY A 351 37.24 7.30 7.04
CA GLY A 351 37.89 7.99 8.15
C GLY A 351 36.96 8.86 9.00
N LYS A 352 35.65 8.91 8.68
CA LYS A 352 34.67 9.75 9.39
C LYS A 352 33.88 8.95 10.44
N ARG A 353 33.38 9.67 11.45
CA ARG A 353 32.33 9.20 12.37
C ARG A 353 31.00 9.47 11.69
N VAL A 354 30.24 8.42 11.43
CA VAL A 354 29.04 8.44 10.61
C VAL A 354 27.80 8.22 11.48
N VAL A 355 26.80 9.10 11.37
CA VAL A 355 25.44 8.81 11.83
C VAL A 355 24.66 8.25 10.66
N MET A 356 24.24 7.01 10.77
CA MET A 356 23.44 6.31 9.78
C MET A 356 21.99 6.26 10.25
N ILE A 357 21.08 6.85 9.49
CA ILE A 357 19.65 6.85 9.79
C ILE A 357 18.94 5.83 8.91
N ASP A 358 18.17 4.95 9.53
CA ASP A 358 17.28 4.00 8.85
C ASP A 358 15.84 4.18 9.38
N ASP A 359 14.86 3.65 8.67
CA ASP A 359 13.45 3.72 9.08
C ASP A 359 13.17 2.84 10.30
N SER A 360 13.61 1.58 10.27
CA SER A 360 13.25 0.60 11.30
C SER A 360 14.23 -0.57 11.38
N ILE A 361 14.23 -1.25 12.53
CA ILE A 361 14.85 -2.57 12.70
C ILE A 361 13.75 -3.59 12.99
N VAL A 362 13.62 -4.61 12.11
CA VAL A 362 12.67 -5.71 12.28
C VAL A 362 13.37 -7.00 12.73
N ARG A 363 14.41 -7.46 12.00
CA ARG A 363 15.16 -8.69 12.28
C ARG A 363 16.66 -8.47 12.48
N GLY A 364 17.15 -7.25 12.37
CA GLY A 364 18.56 -6.88 12.53
C GLY A 364 19.54 -7.38 11.44
N THR A 365 19.19 -8.37 10.63
CA THR A 365 20.07 -8.95 9.61
C THR A 365 20.47 -7.95 8.52
N THR A 366 19.53 -7.13 8.06
CA THR A 366 19.80 -6.08 7.06
C THR A 366 20.68 -4.99 7.64
N SER A 367 20.37 -4.51 8.83
CA SER A 367 21.11 -3.45 9.52
C SER A 367 22.57 -3.87 9.80
N ALA A 368 22.79 -5.08 10.30
CA ALA A 368 24.15 -5.62 10.52
C ALA A 368 24.98 -5.62 9.23
N ARG A 369 24.36 -5.93 8.11
CA ARG A 369 24.99 -5.97 6.80
C ARG A 369 25.33 -4.58 6.27
N ILE A 370 24.42 -3.62 6.42
CA ILE A 370 24.65 -2.22 6.02
C ILE A 370 25.81 -1.63 6.86
N VAL A 371 25.85 -1.90 8.16
CA VAL A 371 26.96 -1.50 9.03
C VAL A 371 28.30 -2.12 8.57
N LYS A 372 28.29 -3.40 8.17
CA LYS A 372 29.47 -4.06 7.62
C LYS A 372 29.97 -3.37 6.35
N LEU A 373 29.08 -3.01 5.42
CA LEU A 373 29.45 -2.29 4.19
C LEU A 373 30.13 -0.95 4.48
N LEU A 374 29.62 -0.17 5.45
CA LEU A 374 30.25 1.09 5.86
C LEU A 374 31.63 0.90 6.48
N ARG A 375 31.82 -0.15 7.29
CA ARG A 375 33.13 -0.50 7.85
C ARG A 375 34.14 -0.90 6.76
N GLU A 376 33.72 -1.72 5.80
CA GLU A 376 34.52 -2.10 4.63
C GLU A 376 34.87 -0.87 3.76
N ALA A 377 34.00 0.14 3.68
CA ALA A 377 34.27 1.42 3.01
C ALA A 377 35.19 2.36 3.82
N GLY A 378 35.58 1.98 5.03
CA GLY A 378 36.56 2.69 5.84
C GLY A 378 35.95 3.71 6.83
N ALA A 379 34.68 3.62 7.18
CA ALA A 379 34.10 4.43 8.26
C ALA A 379 34.83 4.15 9.59
N LYS A 380 35.19 5.24 10.30
CA LYS A 380 35.92 5.16 11.58
C LYS A 380 35.00 4.72 12.71
N GLU A 381 33.80 5.27 12.74
CA GLU A 381 32.78 5.03 13.75
C GLU A 381 31.41 5.09 13.09
N ILE A 382 30.45 4.26 13.54
CA ILE A 382 29.10 4.20 12.98
C ILE A 382 28.09 4.24 14.13
N HIS A 383 27.26 5.27 14.13
CA HIS A 383 26.13 5.45 15.02
C HIS A 383 24.84 5.20 14.26
N MET A 384 24.21 4.06 14.50
CA MET A 384 22.92 3.74 13.89
C MET A 384 21.79 4.36 14.70
N ARG A 385 20.85 5.02 14.02
CA ARG A 385 19.60 5.56 14.56
C ARG A 385 18.45 5.08 13.70
N VAL A 386 17.34 4.72 14.35
CA VAL A 386 16.13 4.25 13.67
C VAL A 386 14.91 4.97 14.20
N CYS A 387 13.97 5.28 13.31
CA CYS A 387 12.73 5.96 13.69
C CYS A 387 11.81 5.03 14.46
N LEU A 388 11.87 3.72 14.18
CA LEU A 388 11.05 2.72 14.86
C LEU A 388 11.85 1.44 15.12
N LEU A 389 11.83 1.01 16.38
CA LEU A 389 12.31 -0.31 16.76
C LEU A 389 11.10 -1.26 16.83
N TYR A 390 10.98 -2.13 15.85
CA TYR A 390 9.98 -3.18 15.83
C TYR A 390 10.64 -4.50 16.19
N THR A 391 10.57 -4.87 17.46
CA THR A 391 10.96 -6.21 17.90
C THR A 391 9.75 -7.12 17.77
N SER A 392 9.70 -7.94 16.70
CA SER A 392 8.95 -9.19 16.83
C SER A 392 9.69 -10.00 17.88
N ASP A 393 8.99 -10.45 18.92
CA ASP A 393 9.55 -11.35 19.92
C ASP A 393 10.30 -12.49 19.22
N ALA A 394 11.60 -12.39 19.22
CA ALA A 394 12.50 -13.42 18.75
C ALA A 394 12.93 -14.24 19.96
#